data_464e0f3f8863f09f6129bda4df2ef26d
#
_entry.id   464e0f3f8863f09f6129bda4df2ef26d
#
_cell.length_a   1.000
_cell.length_b   1.000
_cell.length_c   1.000
_cell.angle_alpha   90.00
_cell.angle_beta   90.00
_cell.angle_gamma   90.00
#
_symmetry.space_group_name_H-M   'P 1'
#
loop_
_entity.id
_entity.type
_entity.pdbx_description
1 polymer ?
#
loop_
_entity_poly.entity_id
_entity_poly.type
_entity_poly.pdbx_seq_one_letter_code
_entity_poly.pdbx_strand_id
1 'polypeptide(L)'
;MKKSNSTFKDVFFPVIFLLTSCISSCSDSDRKDKTTNSSTSVNIQFPFPTEHYDEALDGRLILLISKQTETEPRFQLRDDSKTCQGFGMDINDWKPNEPQRFDMEAFGYPIHSFKDLPSGEFFVQVLFHKYETFNRADGHVVKLPMDRGEGQQWNRAPGNLYSTPQKVTIRNGQFPSLTIKLDQKIPPITEPEDTKYVKHLKIKSKLLSDFWGRDMYLGAHVLLPEGWETHPNVKYPLAIMHGHFPSDFGGFRTTPPDPELKSDYSERFNVEGYNRIVQQEANDFYKTWTGPDFPRVIAVKIQHPTPYYDDSYAVNSAAQGPYGDAITYELIPYIEQQFRGIGEGWSRFVYGGSTGGWESLAVQVKYPKEYGMCFAACPDPIDFRAYCLVNIYEDENAYYEEGIFRKTLVAGHRDYLGNVNATLRDMNYRELVLGTKGRSGQQWDIWEATYSPIDEEGYPKRIWDRLTGKIDKEVAAYWKENYDLAYILKRDWAKHGKDWTNKIHLYCGDMDNYYLNNAVYLAEEILSETTAPYYNGEVDYGDRAEHCWNGDHDNGNHISRLRYHRMFIKKYVEKVHNVAPKHADLKSWRY
;
A
#
# COMPACT_ATOMS: atom_id res chain seq x y z
N MET A 1 -32.44 -46.92 -29.37
CA MET A 1 -33.41 -46.95 -30.49
C MET A 1 -33.32 -45.68 -31.28
N LYS A 2 -33.16 -45.88 -32.59
CA LYS A 2 -33.21 -44.93 -33.73
C LYS A 2 -32.17 -43.79 -33.78
N LYS A 3 -31.18 -44.03 -34.62
CA LYS A 3 -30.31 -43.09 -35.34
C LYS A 3 -31.14 -42.23 -36.32
N SER A 4 -30.78 -40.97 -36.44
CA SER A 4 -31.12 -40.16 -37.60
C SER A 4 -29.87 -39.50 -38.14
N ASN A 5 -29.42 -39.97 -39.31
CA ASN A 5 -28.41 -39.34 -40.16
C ASN A 5 -29.03 -38.20 -40.94
N SER A 6 -28.37 -37.05 -41.00
CA SER A 6 -28.56 -36.10 -42.09
C SER A 6 -27.20 -35.60 -42.58
N THR A 7 -26.93 -35.97 -43.79
CA THR A 7 -25.83 -35.55 -44.68
C THR A 7 -26.05 -34.09 -45.12
N PHE A 8 -25.04 -33.26 -44.97
CA PHE A 8 -24.96 -31.98 -45.69
C PHE A 8 -23.83 -32.07 -46.73
N LYS A 9 -24.25 -31.71 -47.96
CA LYS A 9 -23.43 -31.74 -49.18
C LYS A 9 -22.48 -30.54 -49.23
N ASP A 10 -21.25 -30.81 -49.68
CA ASP A 10 -20.24 -29.84 -50.07
C ASP A 10 -20.72 -28.97 -51.25
N VAL A 11 -20.51 -27.67 -51.16
CA VAL A 11 -20.55 -26.75 -52.31
C VAL A 11 -19.21 -26.01 -52.34
N PHE A 12 -18.36 -26.41 -53.26
CA PHE A 12 -17.12 -25.71 -53.65
C PHE A 12 -17.50 -24.58 -54.61
N PHE A 13 -16.99 -23.36 -54.31
CA PHE A 13 -16.86 -22.29 -55.28
C PHE A 13 -15.38 -21.91 -55.44
N PRO A 14 -14.86 -21.91 -56.68
CA PRO A 14 -13.50 -21.46 -56.97
C PRO A 14 -13.47 -19.93 -57.16
N VAL A 15 -12.58 -19.25 -56.43
CA VAL A 15 -12.25 -17.85 -56.68
C VAL A 15 -11.04 -17.80 -57.61
N ILE A 16 -11.25 -17.24 -58.78
CA ILE A 16 -10.23 -16.98 -59.80
C ILE A 16 -9.45 -15.71 -59.42
N PHE A 17 -8.10 -15.85 -59.28
CA PHE A 17 -7.19 -14.75 -59.19
C PHE A 17 -6.90 -14.20 -60.60
N LEU A 18 -7.19 -12.92 -60.83
CA LEU A 18 -6.70 -12.18 -62.01
C LEU A 18 -5.57 -11.25 -61.56
N LEU A 19 -4.36 -11.61 -61.95
CA LEU A 19 -3.20 -10.71 -61.95
C LEU A 19 -3.27 -9.79 -63.16
N THR A 20 -3.30 -8.47 -62.92
CA THR A 20 -3.00 -7.50 -63.97
C THR A 20 -1.83 -6.65 -63.51
N SER A 21 -0.68 -6.92 -64.12
CA SER A 21 0.51 -6.09 -64.12
C SER A 21 0.33 -4.90 -65.09
N CYS A 22 0.46 -3.69 -64.59
CA CYS A 22 0.72 -2.53 -65.44
C CYS A 22 2.03 -1.87 -65.03
N ILE A 23 3.00 -2.05 -65.92
CA ILE A 23 4.23 -1.26 -65.96
C ILE A 23 3.91 0.02 -66.79
N SER A 24 4.21 1.19 -66.28
CA SER A 24 4.41 2.38 -67.09
C SER A 24 5.44 3.29 -66.42
N SER A 25 6.42 3.59 -67.19
CA SER A 25 7.62 4.36 -66.90
C SER A 25 7.43 5.87 -67.10
N CYS A 26 8.23 6.61 -66.33
CA CYS A 26 8.87 7.90 -66.62
C CYS A 26 8.01 9.14 -66.89
N SER A 27 8.19 10.16 -66.06
CA SER A 27 9.03 11.32 -66.44
C SER A 27 9.22 12.28 -65.27
N ASP A 28 10.44 12.72 -65.09
CA ASP A 28 10.88 13.82 -64.24
C ASP A 28 10.13 15.11 -64.50
N SER A 29 9.70 15.78 -63.46
CA SER A 29 9.64 17.22 -63.44
C SER A 29 9.83 17.74 -61.99
N ASP A 30 10.96 18.37 -61.78
CA ASP A 30 11.28 19.17 -60.60
C ASP A 30 10.14 20.11 -60.21
N ARG A 31 9.58 19.86 -58.99
CA ARG A 31 8.98 20.89 -58.16
C ARG A 31 9.49 20.73 -56.74
N LYS A 32 10.46 21.58 -56.39
CA LYS A 32 10.84 21.85 -55.01
C LYS A 32 9.66 22.56 -54.33
N ASP A 33 8.75 21.80 -53.71
CA ASP A 33 7.92 22.32 -52.64
C ASP A 33 8.69 22.19 -51.33
N LYS A 34 9.22 23.32 -50.89
CA LYS A 34 9.64 23.50 -49.51
C LYS A 34 8.40 23.48 -48.60
N THR A 35 7.91 22.31 -48.24
CA THR A 35 7.12 22.17 -47.03
C THR A 35 8.09 22.26 -45.87
N THR A 36 8.22 23.44 -45.30
CA THR A 36 8.73 23.64 -43.96
C THR A 36 7.80 22.90 -43.00
N ASN A 37 8.10 21.63 -42.71
CA ASN A 37 7.62 20.99 -41.51
C ASN A 37 8.21 21.77 -40.33
N SER A 38 7.52 22.81 -39.87
CA SER A 38 7.69 23.30 -38.53
C SER A 38 7.10 22.25 -37.62
N SER A 39 7.88 21.27 -37.22
CA SER A 39 7.61 20.52 -36.02
C SER A 39 7.62 21.54 -34.86
N THR A 40 6.47 22.09 -34.55
CA THR A 40 6.28 22.80 -33.29
C THR A 40 6.50 21.77 -32.19
N SER A 41 7.76 21.67 -31.74
CA SER A 41 8.09 20.85 -30.57
C SER A 41 7.26 21.40 -29.41
N VAL A 42 6.32 20.60 -28.94
CA VAL A 42 5.54 20.88 -27.74
C VAL A 42 6.55 21.14 -26.62
N ASN A 43 6.37 22.23 -25.90
CA ASN A 43 7.33 22.67 -24.89
C ASN A 43 6.58 23.05 -23.60
N ILE A 44 6.60 22.14 -22.63
CA ILE A 44 6.13 22.43 -21.27
C ILE A 44 7.36 22.75 -20.43
N GLN A 45 7.44 23.98 -19.96
CA GLN A 45 8.58 24.49 -19.18
C GLN A 45 8.18 24.78 -17.75
N PHE A 46 9.12 24.54 -16.84
CA PHE A 46 9.01 24.84 -15.42
C PHE A 46 10.18 25.74 -15.03
N PRO A 47 9.94 27.01 -14.68
CA PRO A 47 10.97 27.83 -14.06
C PRO A 47 11.31 27.24 -12.68
N PHE A 48 12.58 27.38 -12.26
CA PHE A 48 12.99 26.96 -10.93
C PHE A 48 12.17 27.72 -9.87
N PRO A 49 11.65 27.04 -8.83
CA PRO A 49 10.76 27.64 -7.81
C PRO A 49 11.54 28.42 -6.75
N THR A 50 12.19 29.53 -7.14
CA THR A 50 13.04 30.37 -6.26
C THR A 50 12.32 30.94 -5.04
N GLU A 51 10.99 31.02 -5.06
CA GLU A 51 10.18 31.48 -3.92
C GLU A 51 10.15 30.47 -2.76
N HIS A 52 10.48 29.20 -3.03
CA HIS A 52 10.39 28.10 -2.09
C HIS A 52 11.71 27.43 -1.76
N TYR A 53 12.68 27.45 -2.70
CA TYR A 53 13.96 26.77 -2.58
C TYR A 53 15.07 27.58 -3.25
N ASP A 54 16.27 27.56 -2.66
CA ASP A 54 17.49 28.21 -3.14
C ASP A 54 18.62 27.22 -3.46
N GLU A 55 18.42 25.94 -3.18
CA GLU A 55 19.34 24.83 -3.45
C GLU A 55 18.80 23.93 -4.57
N ALA A 56 19.67 23.12 -5.16
CA ALA A 56 19.27 22.15 -6.19
C ALA A 56 18.26 21.14 -5.66
N LEU A 57 17.32 20.75 -6.52
CA LEU A 57 16.21 19.87 -6.17
C LEU A 57 16.32 18.52 -6.90
N ASP A 58 16.04 17.46 -6.16
CA ASP A 58 15.80 16.11 -6.67
C ASP A 58 14.34 15.74 -6.46
N GLY A 59 13.76 15.01 -7.40
CA GLY A 59 12.36 14.60 -7.26
C GLY A 59 11.74 14.08 -8.55
N ARG A 60 10.42 14.13 -8.58
CA ARG A 60 9.62 13.71 -9.73
C ARG A 60 8.59 14.77 -10.10
N LEU A 61 8.57 15.19 -11.34
CA LEU A 61 7.48 15.99 -11.91
C LEU A 61 6.36 15.06 -12.36
N ILE A 62 5.14 15.31 -11.88
CA ILE A 62 3.93 14.58 -12.24
C ILE A 62 2.98 15.58 -12.89
N LEU A 63 2.77 15.42 -14.20
CA LEU A 63 1.84 16.20 -14.98
C LEU A 63 0.49 15.52 -15.01
N LEU A 64 -0.56 16.21 -14.59
CA LEU A 64 -1.92 15.70 -14.42
C LEU A 64 -2.88 16.47 -15.33
N ILE A 65 -3.72 15.72 -16.06
CA ILE A 65 -4.65 16.28 -17.05
C ILE A 65 -6.05 15.75 -16.77
N SER A 66 -7.01 16.62 -16.52
CA SER A 66 -8.40 16.25 -16.18
C SER A 66 -9.43 17.09 -16.92
N LYS A 67 -10.63 16.53 -17.08
CA LYS A 67 -11.84 17.27 -17.48
C LYS A 67 -12.70 17.68 -16.29
N GLN A 68 -12.46 17.10 -15.11
CA GLN A 68 -13.24 17.36 -13.91
C GLN A 68 -12.70 18.60 -13.17
N THR A 69 -13.59 19.35 -12.54
CA THR A 69 -13.27 20.62 -11.86
C THR A 69 -13.68 20.64 -10.39
N GLU A 70 -14.38 19.61 -9.92
CA GLU A 70 -14.89 19.54 -8.54
C GLU A 70 -13.75 19.41 -7.54
N THR A 71 -12.64 18.80 -7.95
CA THR A 71 -11.41 18.66 -7.17
C THR A 71 -10.20 18.94 -8.05
N GLU A 72 -9.05 19.27 -7.43
CA GLU A 72 -7.81 19.46 -8.17
C GLU A 72 -7.35 18.16 -8.85
N PRO A 73 -6.74 18.22 -10.07
CA PRO A 73 -6.26 17.04 -10.78
C PRO A 73 -5.35 16.11 -9.96
N ARG A 74 -4.53 16.67 -9.04
CA ARG A 74 -3.66 15.86 -8.17
C ARG A 74 -4.39 14.89 -7.23
N PHE A 75 -5.70 15.03 -7.06
CA PHE A 75 -6.55 14.13 -6.28
C PHE A 75 -7.37 13.16 -7.13
N GLN A 76 -7.15 13.14 -8.45
CA GLN A 76 -7.98 12.38 -9.39
C GLN A 76 -7.25 11.21 -10.07
N LEU A 77 -5.96 10.98 -9.81
CA LEU A 77 -5.23 9.84 -10.39
C LEU A 77 -5.56 8.56 -9.60
N ARG A 78 -6.27 7.62 -10.24
CA ARG A 78 -6.89 6.44 -9.64
C ARG A 78 -6.64 5.20 -10.50
N ASP A 79 -7.00 4.01 -9.99
CA ASP A 79 -6.92 2.74 -10.74
C ASP A 79 -8.21 2.41 -11.51
N ASP A 80 -9.27 3.20 -11.33
CA ASP A 80 -10.58 2.97 -11.93
C ASP A 80 -10.85 3.88 -13.15
N SER A 81 -11.99 3.69 -13.81
CA SER A 81 -12.40 4.44 -15.00
C SER A 81 -12.63 5.95 -14.78
N LYS A 82 -12.66 6.41 -13.52
CA LYS A 82 -12.80 7.83 -13.16
C LYS A 82 -11.44 8.55 -13.07
N THR A 83 -10.33 7.86 -13.35
CA THR A 83 -8.97 8.42 -13.26
C THR A 83 -8.76 9.61 -14.19
N CYS A 84 -7.96 10.57 -13.78
CA CYS A 84 -7.37 11.55 -14.68
C CYS A 84 -6.16 10.96 -15.41
N GLN A 85 -5.63 11.68 -16.40
CA GLN A 85 -4.38 11.32 -17.06
C GLN A 85 -3.18 11.83 -16.27
N GLY A 86 -2.18 10.97 -16.06
CA GLY A 86 -0.89 11.34 -15.48
C GLY A 86 0.28 11.01 -16.40
N PHE A 87 1.36 11.82 -16.34
CA PHE A 87 2.68 11.54 -16.89
C PHE A 87 3.74 11.86 -15.85
N GLY A 88 4.79 11.05 -15.74
CA GLY A 88 5.81 11.22 -14.72
C GLY A 88 7.23 11.30 -15.29
N MET A 89 8.04 12.22 -14.75
CA MET A 89 9.44 12.43 -15.16
C MET A 89 10.33 12.67 -13.94
N ASP A 90 11.42 11.89 -13.80
CA ASP A 90 12.40 12.10 -12.74
C ASP A 90 13.26 13.34 -13.04
N ILE A 91 13.56 14.09 -11.99
CA ILE A 91 14.43 15.26 -12.00
C ILE A 91 15.59 15.02 -11.02
N ASN A 92 16.79 15.25 -11.51
CA ASN A 92 18.00 15.17 -10.71
C ASN A 92 18.77 16.47 -10.81
N ASP A 93 19.23 17.01 -9.67
CA ASP A 93 20.08 18.19 -9.59
C ASP A 93 19.49 19.41 -10.34
N TRP A 94 18.20 19.69 -10.13
CA TRP A 94 17.54 20.86 -10.71
C TRP A 94 18.05 22.14 -10.04
N LYS A 95 18.93 22.85 -10.73
CA LYS A 95 19.63 24.02 -10.20
C LYS A 95 18.79 25.30 -10.23
N PRO A 96 19.01 26.20 -9.25
CA PRO A 96 18.43 27.54 -9.29
C PRO A 96 18.72 28.25 -10.62
N ASN A 97 17.72 28.95 -11.15
CA ASN A 97 17.73 29.67 -12.41
C ASN A 97 17.83 28.81 -13.71
N GLU A 98 17.78 27.50 -13.59
CA GLU A 98 17.69 26.59 -14.74
C GLU A 98 16.24 26.13 -14.94
N PRO A 99 15.57 26.46 -16.06
CA PRO A 99 14.23 25.93 -16.32
C PRO A 99 14.30 24.45 -16.70
N GLN A 100 13.39 23.65 -16.19
CA GLN A 100 13.19 22.27 -16.65
C GLN A 100 12.18 22.22 -17.79
N ARG A 101 12.28 21.16 -18.62
CA ARG A 101 11.33 20.86 -19.68
C ARG A 101 10.79 19.46 -19.48
N PHE A 102 9.48 19.31 -19.67
CA PHE A 102 8.87 17.99 -19.58
C PHE A 102 9.30 17.13 -20.77
N ASP A 103 9.68 15.89 -20.49
CA ASP A 103 9.97 14.91 -21.53
C ASP A 103 8.65 14.45 -22.17
N MET A 104 8.49 14.74 -23.46
CA MET A 104 7.28 14.40 -24.22
C MET A 104 7.20 12.91 -24.59
N GLU A 105 8.26 12.15 -24.37
CA GLU A 105 8.26 10.69 -24.50
C GLU A 105 8.09 9.98 -23.12
N ALA A 106 7.85 10.77 -22.04
CA ALA A 106 7.59 10.23 -20.72
C ALA A 106 6.37 9.30 -20.72
N PHE A 107 6.46 8.21 -19.98
CA PHE A 107 5.37 7.24 -19.84
C PHE A 107 4.17 7.83 -19.10
N GLY A 108 2.97 7.58 -19.63
CA GLY A 108 1.71 8.03 -19.06
C GLY A 108 0.76 6.91 -18.67
N TYR A 109 -0.23 7.25 -17.85
CA TYR A 109 -1.33 6.39 -17.45
C TYR A 109 -2.63 7.23 -17.31
N PRO A 110 -3.79 6.73 -17.79
CA PRO A 110 -4.01 5.48 -18.53
C PRO A 110 -3.58 5.50 -20.00
N ILE A 111 -3.38 6.66 -20.59
CA ILE A 111 -2.86 6.82 -21.95
C ILE A 111 -1.33 6.95 -21.89
N HIS A 112 -0.62 6.09 -22.64
CA HIS A 112 0.82 5.93 -22.48
C HIS A 112 1.65 7.04 -23.17
N SER A 113 1.11 7.67 -24.19
CA SER A 113 1.83 8.69 -24.99
C SER A 113 1.03 9.97 -25.14
N PHE A 114 1.70 11.11 -25.09
CA PHE A 114 1.09 12.42 -25.41
C PHE A 114 0.43 12.47 -26.79
N LYS A 115 0.95 11.70 -27.75
CA LYS A 115 0.45 11.65 -29.15
C LYS A 115 -0.95 11.05 -29.23
N ASP A 116 -1.33 10.23 -28.24
CA ASP A 116 -2.62 9.52 -28.19
C ASP A 116 -3.67 10.26 -27.37
N LEU A 117 -3.32 11.43 -26.83
CA LEU A 117 -4.28 12.23 -26.06
C LEU A 117 -5.44 12.72 -26.92
N PRO A 118 -6.68 12.59 -26.43
CA PRO A 118 -7.86 13.06 -27.17
C PRO A 118 -7.87 14.59 -27.29
N SER A 119 -8.43 15.09 -28.40
CA SER A 119 -8.68 16.52 -28.57
C SER A 119 -9.75 17.00 -27.58
N GLY A 120 -9.58 18.19 -27.04
CA GLY A 120 -10.53 18.81 -26.13
C GLY A 120 -9.95 19.88 -25.24
N GLU A 121 -10.80 20.42 -24.38
CA GLU A 121 -10.40 21.32 -23.29
C GLU A 121 -10.18 20.50 -22.02
N PHE A 122 -9.08 20.78 -21.32
CA PHE A 122 -8.66 20.09 -20.10
C PHE A 122 -8.12 21.08 -19.09
N PHE A 123 -8.08 20.65 -17.82
CA PHE A 123 -7.34 21.31 -16.75
C PHE A 123 -6.04 20.55 -16.52
N VAL A 124 -4.93 21.27 -16.51
CA VAL A 124 -3.59 20.74 -16.33
C VAL A 124 -3.03 21.25 -15.02
N GLN A 125 -2.51 20.35 -14.22
CA GLN A 125 -1.80 20.65 -12.98
C GLN A 125 -0.50 19.86 -12.93
N VAL A 126 0.54 20.44 -12.31
CA VAL A 126 1.80 19.76 -12.07
C VAL A 126 2.08 19.72 -10.59
N LEU A 127 2.59 18.57 -10.15
CA LEU A 127 3.13 18.38 -8.81
C LEU A 127 4.59 17.96 -8.93
N PHE A 128 5.45 18.53 -8.13
CA PHE A 128 6.83 18.11 -7.93
C PHE A 128 6.94 17.36 -6.60
N HIS A 129 7.12 16.05 -6.69
CA HIS A 129 7.34 15.18 -5.55
C HIS A 129 8.82 15.22 -5.19
N LYS A 130 9.15 15.93 -4.12
CA LYS A 130 10.54 16.18 -3.69
C LYS A 130 11.17 14.92 -3.09
N TYR A 131 12.40 14.61 -3.50
CA TYR A 131 13.23 13.57 -2.91
C TYR A 131 14.32 14.18 -2.02
N GLU A 132 14.74 13.39 -1.03
CA GLU A 132 15.90 13.64 -0.18
C GLU A 132 17.00 12.65 -0.50
N THR A 133 18.26 13.06 -0.30
CA THR A 133 19.43 12.19 -0.46
C THR A 133 19.74 11.47 0.85
N PHE A 134 19.93 10.16 0.76
CA PHE A 134 20.32 9.30 1.86
C PHE A 134 21.66 8.65 1.55
N ASN A 135 22.62 8.81 2.47
CA ASN A 135 23.94 8.19 2.41
C ASN A 135 23.94 6.97 3.35
N ARG A 136 23.61 5.81 2.81
CA ARG A 136 23.46 4.58 3.59
C ARG A 136 24.82 4.08 4.12
N ALA A 137 24.79 3.37 5.24
CA ALA A 137 26.00 2.80 5.87
C ALA A 137 26.73 1.76 5.00
N ASP A 138 26.01 1.12 4.07
CA ASP A 138 26.57 0.18 3.09
C ASP A 138 27.27 0.86 1.90
N GLY A 139 27.29 2.19 1.86
CA GLY A 139 27.96 3.00 0.85
C GLY A 139 27.06 3.45 -0.31
N HIS A 140 25.81 2.98 -0.40
CA HIS A 140 24.89 3.43 -1.43
C HIS A 140 24.36 4.84 -1.14
N VAL A 141 24.16 5.62 -2.20
CA VAL A 141 23.55 6.95 -2.15
C VAL A 141 22.24 6.91 -2.93
N VAL A 142 21.13 7.00 -2.21
CA VAL A 142 19.79 6.92 -2.81
C VAL A 142 18.99 8.20 -2.61
N LYS A 143 18.11 8.51 -3.56
CA LYS A 143 17.23 9.68 -3.53
C LYS A 143 15.78 9.22 -3.41
N LEU A 144 15.12 9.53 -2.31
CA LEU A 144 13.85 8.94 -1.91
C LEU A 144 12.87 9.99 -1.36
N PRO A 145 11.54 9.79 -1.56
CA PRO A 145 10.51 10.64 -0.97
C PRO A 145 10.28 10.20 0.48
N MET A 146 10.92 10.83 1.45
CA MET A 146 10.70 10.54 2.86
C MET A 146 9.27 10.88 3.27
N ASP A 147 8.55 9.93 3.88
CA ASP A 147 7.26 10.19 4.54
C ASP A 147 7.48 11.14 5.75
N ARG A 148 6.65 12.17 5.83
CA ARG A 148 6.68 13.21 6.89
C ARG A 148 5.39 13.28 7.69
N GLY A 149 4.64 12.15 7.73
CA GLY A 149 3.37 12.01 8.43
C GLY A 149 2.14 12.10 7.53
N GLU A 150 2.29 12.19 6.20
CA GLU A 150 1.18 12.19 5.26
C GLU A 150 0.63 10.80 4.96
N GLY A 151 1.39 9.74 5.22
CA GLY A 151 1.07 8.36 4.87
C GLY A 151 0.77 8.19 3.39
N GLN A 152 1.49 7.41 2.63
CA GLN A 152 1.29 7.10 1.19
C GLN A 152 0.71 8.20 0.26
N GLN A 153 0.57 9.44 0.73
CA GLN A 153 -0.15 10.48 0.00
C GLN A 153 0.80 11.46 -0.68
N TRP A 154 1.46 11.00 -1.77
CA TRP A 154 2.37 11.81 -2.58
C TRP A 154 1.81 13.20 -2.92
N ASN A 155 0.48 13.31 -3.11
CA ASN A 155 -0.23 14.53 -3.46
C ASN A 155 -0.50 15.45 -2.25
N ARG A 156 -0.13 15.03 -1.04
CA ARG A 156 -0.23 15.80 0.22
C ARG A 156 1.08 15.86 1.00
N ALA A 157 2.16 15.26 0.49
CA ALA A 157 3.44 15.18 1.18
C ALA A 157 4.04 16.56 1.47
N PRO A 158 4.35 16.89 2.73
CA PRO A 158 4.91 18.18 3.11
C PRO A 158 6.18 18.53 2.36
N GLY A 159 6.28 19.78 1.89
CA GLY A 159 7.42 20.24 1.11
C GLY A 159 7.31 20.00 -0.39
N ASN A 160 6.38 19.19 -0.86
CA ASN A 160 6.10 19.07 -2.28
C ASN A 160 5.55 20.39 -2.84
N LEU A 161 5.87 20.65 -4.11
CA LEU A 161 5.41 21.83 -4.82
C LEU A 161 4.32 21.45 -5.83
N TYR A 162 3.38 22.34 -6.05
CA TYR A 162 2.36 22.14 -7.08
C TYR A 162 1.94 23.46 -7.72
N SER A 163 1.34 23.36 -8.90
CA SER A 163 0.80 24.51 -9.61
C SER A 163 -0.70 24.67 -9.39
N THR A 164 -1.20 25.87 -9.57
CA THR A 164 -2.63 26.09 -9.79
C THR A 164 -3.06 25.42 -11.11
N PRO A 165 -4.23 24.71 -11.16
CA PRO A 165 -4.73 24.13 -12.40
C PRO A 165 -4.95 25.18 -13.50
N GLN A 166 -4.50 24.90 -14.73
CA GLN A 166 -4.63 25.79 -15.90
C GLN A 166 -5.49 25.13 -16.96
N LYS A 167 -6.39 25.90 -17.59
CA LYS A 167 -7.19 25.43 -18.72
C LYS A 167 -6.35 25.38 -19.99
N VAL A 168 -6.39 24.24 -20.70
CA VAL A 168 -5.56 23.95 -21.87
C VAL A 168 -6.41 23.30 -22.94
N THR A 169 -6.17 23.65 -24.21
CA THR A 169 -6.78 22.98 -25.36
C THR A 169 -5.76 22.05 -26.03
N ILE A 170 -6.05 20.76 -26.06
CA ILE A 170 -5.27 19.74 -26.77
C ILE A 170 -5.93 19.51 -28.14
N ARG A 171 -5.15 19.42 -29.22
CA ARG A 171 -5.65 19.14 -30.56
C ARG A 171 -4.82 18.04 -31.23
N ASN A 172 -5.45 16.90 -31.55
CA ASN A 172 -4.80 15.77 -32.23
C ASN A 172 -3.48 15.33 -31.59
N GLY A 173 -3.49 15.13 -30.26
CA GLY A 173 -2.30 14.78 -29.49
C GLY A 173 -1.26 15.91 -29.34
N GLN A 174 -1.53 17.09 -29.93
CA GLN A 174 -0.65 18.23 -29.79
C GLN A 174 -0.99 19.05 -28.56
N PHE A 175 -0.05 19.08 -27.64
CA PHE A 175 -0.09 19.91 -26.45
C PHE A 175 0.42 21.33 -26.78
N PRO A 176 -0.23 22.41 -26.32
CA PRO A 176 0.31 23.75 -26.54
C PRO A 176 1.59 23.97 -25.75
N SER A 177 2.44 24.91 -26.22
CA SER A 177 3.57 25.35 -25.40
C SER A 177 3.08 26.08 -24.15
N LEU A 178 3.55 25.65 -22.98
CA LEU A 178 3.15 26.15 -21.67
C LEU A 178 4.35 26.46 -20.81
N THR A 179 4.22 27.50 -19.99
CA THR A 179 5.11 27.71 -18.83
C THR A 179 4.27 27.56 -17.57
N ILE A 180 4.57 26.54 -16.77
CA ILE A 180 3.83 26.24 -15.53
C ILE A 180 4.73 26.55 -14.34
N LYS A 181 4.27 27.41 -13.45
CA LYS A 181 4.96 27.73 -12.21
C LYS A 181 4.49 26.79 -11.09
N LEU A 182 5.43 26.29 -10.32
CA LEU A 182 5.18 25.55 -9.06
C LEU A 182 5.14 26.57 -7.92
N ASP A 183 4.04 27.27 -7.79
CA ASP A 183 3.87 28.45 -6.93
C ASP A 183 3.25 28.12 -5.57
N GLN A 184 2.87 26.86 -5.37
CA GLN A 184 2.29 26.38 -4.13
C GLN A 184 3.21 25.36 -3.47
N LYS A 185 3.33 25.41 -2.13
CA LYS A 185 4.09 24.44 -1.32
C LYS A 185 3.18 23.80 -0.29
N ILE A 186 3.20 22.49 -0.19
CA ILE A 186 2.42 21.75 0.81
C ILE A 186 3.02 22.01 2.20
N PRO A 187 2.22 22.51 3.16
CA PRO A 187 2.72 22.86 4.48
C PRO A 187 3.06 21.61 5.31
N PRO A 188 3.87 21.74 6.37
CA PRO A 188 4.08 20.68 7.36
C PRO A 188 2.77 20.24 8.00
N ILE A 189 2.68 18.97 8.39
CA ILE A 189 1.58 18.43 9.18
C ILE A 189 1.73 18.90 10.61
N THR A 190 0.63 19.34 11.20
CA THR A 190 0.59 19.70 12.63
C THR A 190 0.61 18.40 13.45
N GLU A 191 1.57 18.26 14.35
CA GLU A 191 1.62 17.13 15.26
C GLU A 191 0.41 17.18 16.23
N PRO A 192 -0.24 16.04 16.49
CA PRO A 192 -1.39 16.01 17.40
C PRO A 192 -0.97 16.25 18.85
N GLU A 193 -1.84 16.89 19.63
CA GLU A 193 -1.62 17.13 21.05
C GLU A 193 -2.01 15.92 21.92
N ASP A 194 -1.27 15.72 22.99
CA ASP A 194 -1.62 14.74 24.01
C ASP A 194 -2.96 15.03 24.67
N THR A 195 -3.74 14.00 24.89
CA THR A 195 -4.97 14.05 25.68
C THR A 195 -4.85 13.27 26.99
N LYS A 196 -5.92 13.20 27.78
CA LYS A 196 -5.95 12.31 28.96
C LYS A 196 -5.62 10.86 28.57
N TYR A 197 -6.19 10.38 27.48
CA TYR A 197 -6.11 8.98 27.07
C TYR A 197 -5.05 8.71 26.00
N VAL A 198 -4.94 9.57 25.00
CA VAL A 198 -4.03 9.38 23.86
C VAL A 198 -2.74 10.15 24.10
N LYS A 199 -1.62 9.45 23.99
CA LYS A 199 -0.26 9.99 24.08
C LYS A 199 0.47 9.74 22.76
N HIS A 200 1.29 10.71 22.37
CA HIS A 200 2.11 10.65 21.16
C HIS A 200 3.57 10.59 21.55
N LEU A 201 4.31 9.66 21.01
CA LEU A 201 5.74 9.61 21.20
C LEU A 201 6.51 9.47 19.91
N LYS A 202 7.75 9.99 19.98
CA LYS A 202 8.73 9.89 18.92
C LYS A 202 10.09 9.66 19.56
N ILE A 203 10.76 8.59 19.16
CA ILE A 203 12.11 8.25 19.64
C ILE A 203 13.08 8.24 18.47
N LYS A 204 14.31 8.64 18.71
CA LYS A 204 15.39 8.43 17.75
C LYS A 204 15.80 6.95 17.79
N SER A 205 15.68 6.26 16.68
CA SER A 205 16.15 4.88 16.55
C SER A 205 17.65 4.88 16.24
N LYS A 206 18.41 4.16 17.05
CA LYS A 206 19.84 3.98 16.78
C LYS A 206 20.07 3.06 15.59
N LEU A 207 19.35 1.93 15.54
CA LEU A 207 19.48 0.94 14.46
C LEU A 207 19.18 1.55 13.09
N LEU A 208 18.10 2.30 12.98
CA LEU A 208 17.72 2.95 11.73
C LEU A 208 18.66 4.11 11.37
N SER A 209 19.09 4.90 12.37
CA SER A 209 20.02 6.01 12.12
C SER A 209 21.39 5.50 11.65
N ASP A 210 21.87 4.40 12.21
CA ASP A 210 23.11 3.75 11.77
C ASP A 210 22.98 3.26 10.32
N PHE A 211 21.85 2.65 9.93
CA PHE A 211 21.61 2.16 8.56
C PHE A 211 21.52 3.30 7.54
N TRP A 212 20.74 4.34 7.85
CA TRP A 212 20.44 5.43 6.92
C TRP A 212 21.49 6.56 6.90
N GLY A 213 22.48 6.50 7.80
CA GLY A 213 23.55 7.52 7.90
C GLY A 213 23.04 8.90 8.34
N ARG A 214 21.86 8.97 8.96
CA ARG A 214 21.23 10.19 9.47
C ARG A 214 20.25 9.88 10.59
N ASP A 215 19.82 10.90 11.32
CA ASP A 215 18.82 10.72 12.36
C ASP A 215 17.50 10.19 11.78
N MET A 216 17.10 9.01 12.24
CA MET A 216 15.83 8.36 11.92
C MET A 216 15.02 8.12 13.19
N TYR A 217 13.70 8.22 13.05
CA TYR A 217 12.80 8.20 14.18
C TYR A 217 11.71 7.13 14.00
N LEU A 218 11.30 6.55 15.13
CA LEU A 218 10.09 5.76 15.27
C LEU A 218 9.13 6.49 16.21
N GLY A 219 7.85 6.30 16.00
CA GLY A 219 6.82 6.88 16.86
C GLY A 219 5.75 5.87 17.26
N ALA A 220 4.89 6.30 18.16
CA ALA A 220 3.69 5.57 18.50
C ALA A 220 2.61 6.50 19.04
N HIS A 221 1.36 6.19 18.70
CA HIS A 221 0.21 6.70 19.39
C HIS A 221 -0.23 5.66 20.43
N VAL A 222 -0.35 6.08 21.68
CA VAL A 222 -0.60 5.19 22.82
C VAL A 222 -1.91 5.56 23.48
N LEU A 223 -2.87 4.62 23.51
CA LEU A 223 -4.15 4.79 24.20
C LEU A 223 -4.08 4.12 25.57
N LEU A 224 -4.15 4.95 26.62
CA LEU A 224 -4.07 4.51 27.99
C LEU A 224 -5.44 4.00 28.50
N PRO A 225 -5.46 2.94 29.33
CA PRO A 225 -6.70 2.43 29.91
C PRO A 225 -7.30 3.41 30.94
N GLU A 226 -8.62 3.34 31.13
CA GLU A 226 -9.26 4.05 32.24
C GLU A 226 -8.67 3.59 33.57
N GLY A 227 -8.48 4.53 34.49
CA GLY A 227 -7.87 4.27 35.80
C GLY A 227 -6.34 4.15 35.79
N TRP A 228 -5.67 4.37 34.67
CA TRP A 228 -4.20 4.28 34.58
C TRP A 228 -3.49 5.20 35.59
N GLU A 229 -3.98 6.41 35.82
CA GLU A 229 -3.42 7.36 36.79
C GLU A 229 -3.65 6.95 38.25
N THR A 230 -4.82 6.33 38.53
CA THR A 230 -5.24 5.95 39.88
C THR A 230 -4.71 4.59 40.34
N HIS A 231 -4.13 3.81 39.43
CA HIS A 231 -3.53 2.48 39.72
C HIS A 231 -2.04 2.45 39.38
N PRO A 232 -1.18 3.21 40.09
CA PRO A 232 0.22 3.43 39.69
C PRO A 232 1.10 2.20 39.74
N ASN A 233 0.70 1.15 40.45
CA ASN A 233 1.46 -0.09 40.60
C ASN A 233 1.05 -1.20 39.62
N VAL A 234 0.01 -0.98 38.81
CA VAL A 234 -0.46 -1.97 37.84
C VAL A 234 0.39 -1.89 36.57
N LYS A 235 0.75 -3.06 36.08
CA LYS A 235 1.36 -3.22 34.74
C LYS A 235 0.34 -3.82 33.78
N TYR A 236 0.43 -3.44 32.51
CA TYR A 236 -0.58 -3.70 31.50
C TYR A 236 -0.04 -4.51 30.31
N PRO A 237 -0.84 -5.42 29.74
CA PRO A 237 -0.52 -5.99 28.44
C PRO A 237 -0.53 -4.90 27.35
N LEU A 238 0.25 -5.10 26.28
CA LEU A 238 0.25 -4.25 25.10
C LEU A 238 -0.59 -4.87 23.99
N ALA A 239 -1.53 -4.09 23.49
CA ALA A 239 -2.34 -4.34 22.30
C ALA A 239 -1.75 -3.53 21.14
N ILE A 240 -0.90 -4.14 20.31
CA ILE A 240 -0.11 -3.46 19.28
C ILE A 240 -0.83 -3.59 17.95
N MET A 241 -1.34 -2.47 17.43
CA MET A 241 -1.95 -2.41 16.11
C MET A 241 -0.92 -2.03 15.07
N HIS A 242 -0.82 -2.86 14.05
CA HIS A 242 -0.07 -2.61 12.83
C HIS A 242 -0.97 -2.10 11.71
N GLY A 243 -0.38 -1.44 10.70
CA GLY A 243 -1.03 -0.96 9.50
C GLY A 243 -0.66 0.46 9.14
N HIS A 244 -1.20 0.91 8.01
CA HIS A 244 -0.96 2.24 7.48
C HIS A 244 -1.28 3.39 8.44
N PHE A 245 -0.55 4.47 8.29
CA PHE A 245 -0.77 5.72 9.02
C PHE A 245 -0.54 6.92 8.03
N PRO A 246 -0.70 8.20 8.40
CA PRO A 246 -0.85 8.70 9.75
C PRO A 246 -2.25 8.39 10.25
N SER A 247 -2.34 7.99 11.46
CA SER A 247 -3.64 7.88 12.05
C SER A 247 -3.51 8.06 13.54
N ASP A 248 -4.16 9.01 14.03
CA ASP A 248 -4.57 9.06 15.41
C ASP A 248 -5.38 7.78 15.73
N PHE A 249 -5.72 7.53 17.00
CA PHE A 249 -6.77 6.58 17.34
C PHE A 249 -8.12 7.07 16.79
N GLY A 250 -8.25 7.10 15.45
CA GLY A 250 -9.44 7.60 14.76
C GLY A 250 -10.72 6.85 15.10
N GLY A 251 -10.58 5.67 15.66
CA GLY A 251 -11.65 4.91 16.27
C GLY A 251 -11.91 5.24 17.75
N PHE A 252 -11.39 6.35 18.31
CA PHE A 252 -11.58 6.75 19.71
C PHE A 252 -12.03 8.21 19.81
N ARG A 253 -13.30 8.44 20.13
CA ARG A 253 -13.90 9.77 20.19
C ARG A 253 -14.62 9.98 21.50
N THR A 254 -14.17 10.96 22.29
CA THR A 254 -14.75 11.27 23.62
C THR A 254 -16.11 11.98 23.57
N THR A 255 -16.44 12.58 22.41
CA THR A 255 -17.71 13.31 22.21
C THR A 255 -18.66 12.52 21.32
N PRO A 256 -19.99 12.68 21.47
CA PRO A 256 -20.97 12.12 20.53
C PRO A 256 -20.72 12.59 19.08
N PRO A 257 -21.33 11.95 18.08
CA PRO A 257 -21.29 12.42 16.71
C PRO A 257 -21.71 13.90 16.62
N ASP A 258 -21.03 14.65 15.77
CA ASP A 258 -21.34 16.04 15.51
C ASP A 258 -22.77 16.15 14.92
N PRO A 259 -23.71 16.86 15.60
CA PRO A 259 -25.08 17.02 15.09
C PRO A 259 -25.15 17.82 13.78
N GLU A 260 -24.18 18.70 13.54
CA GLU A 260 -24.10 19.53 12.33
C GLU A 260 -23.30 18.87 11.20
N LEU A 261 -22.83 17.62 11.40
CA LEU A 261 -22.07 16.91 10.40
C LEU A 261 -22.91 16.70 9.13
N LYS A 262 -22.46 17.29 8.03
CA LYS A 262 -23.07 17.06 6.72
C LYS A 262 -22.88 15.59 6.33
N SER A 263 -24.00 14.93 6.02
CA SER A 263 -24.00 13.54 5.56
C SER A 263 -23.17 13.39 4.30
N ASP A 264 -22.31 12.35 4.27
CA ASP A 264 -21.62 11.89 3.08
C ASP A 264 -22.32 10.63 2.53
N TYR A 265 -21.88 10.20 1.34
CA TYR A 265 -22.26 8.93 0.78
C TYR A 265 -21.02 8.07 0.51
N SER A 266 -21.00 6.88 1.09
CA SER A 266 -19.94 5.90 0.81
C SER A 266 -20.28 5.07 -0.42
N GLU A 267 -19.66 5.33 -1.56
CA GLU A 267 -19.82 4.51 -2.77
C GLU A 267 -19.42 3.05 -2.50
N ARG A 268 -18.37 2.81 -1.73
CA ARG A 268 -17.86 1.47 -1.41
C ARG A 268 -18.90 0.59 -0.71
N PHE A 269 -19.62 1.16 0.26
CA PHE A 269 -20.55 0.40 1.08
C PHE A 269 -22.02 0.64 0.69
N ASN A 270 -22.27 1.53 -0.26
CA ASN A 270 -23.62 1.97 -0.64
C ASN A 270 -24.43 2.46 0.58
N VAL A 271 -23.82 3.31 1.40
CA VAL A 271 -24.39 3.79 2.67
C VAL A 271 -24.36 5.32 2.72
N GLU A 272 -25.53 5.91 2.97
CA GLU A 272 -25.68 7.35 3.26
C GLU A 272 -25.29 7.63 4.71
N GLY A 273 -24.55 8.74 4.95
CA GLY A 273 -24.12 9.15 6.28
C GLY A 273 -23.08 8.24 6.91
N TYR A 274 -22.22 7.63 6.11
CA TYR A 274 -21.16 6.75 6.62
C TYR A 274 -20.21 7.47 7.58
N ASN A 275 -19.89 8.74 7.34
CA ASN A 275 -19.12 9.59 8.23
C ASN A 275 -19.72 9.68 9.64
N ARG A 276 -21.06 9.72 9.76
CA ARG A 276 -21.76 9.73 11.06
C ARG A 276 -21.66 8.37 11.76
N ILE A 277 -21.76 7.27 11.00
CA ILE A 277 -21.54 5.91 11.53
C ILE A 277 -20.12 5.79 12.09
N VAL A 278 -19.12 6.28 11.37
CA VAL A 278 -17.72 6.28 11.84
C VAL A 278 -17.57 7.05 13.16
N GLN A 279 -18.18 8.23 13.30
CA GLN A 279 -18.13 8.98 14.54
C GLN A 279 -18.90 8.29 15.67
N GLN A 280 -20.01 7.61 15.38
CA GLN A 280 -20.77 6.87 16.39
C GLN A 280 -19.98 5.67 16.91
N GLU A 281 -19.41 4.86 16.02
CA GLU A 281 -18.58 3.70 16.40
C GLU A 281 -17.35 4.15 17.21
N ALA A 282 -16.75 5.28 16.87
CA ALA A 282 -15.64 5.88 17.61
C ALA A 282 -16.05 6.32 19.03
N ASN A 283 -17.23 6.92 19.19
CA ASN A 283 -17.76 7.29 20.50
C ASN A 283 -18.18 6.05 21.34
N ASP A 284 -18.72 5.02 20.69
CA ASP A 284 -19.06 3.77 21.36
C ASP A 284 -17.80 2.99 21.77
N PHE A 285 -16.71 3.13 21.03
CA PHE A 285 -15.41 2.60 21.46
C PHE A 285 -14.91 3.33 22.72
N TYR A 286 -14.98 4.67 22.78
CA TYR A 286 -14.65 5.41 24.00
C TYR A 286 -15.45 4.95 25.21
N LYS A 287 -16.79 4.83 25.07
CA LYS A 287 -17.66 4.35 26.15
C LYS A 287 -17.31 2.93 26.59
N THR A 288 -17.02 2.06 25.62
CA THR A 288 -16.59 0.68 25.90
C THR A 288 -15.25 0.65 26.63
N TRP A 289 -14.27 1.41 26.12
CA TRP A 289 -12.91 1.50 26.68
C TRP A 289 -12.88 1.97 28.12
N THR A 290 -13.72 2.96 28.45
CA THR A 290 -13.81 3.52 29.79
C THR A 290 -14.80 2.79 30.69
N GLY A 291 -15.59 1.87 30.15
CA GLY A 291 -16.56 1.06 30.89
C GLY A 291 -15.89 0.07 31.87
N PRO A 292 -16.61 -0.35 32.90
CA PRO A 292 -16.05 -1.23 33.94
C PRO A 292 -15.73 -2.65 33.46
N ASP A 293 -16.40 -3.12 32.42
CA ASP A 293 -16.26 -4.51 31.94
C ASP A 293 -15.20 -4.67 30.85
N PHE A 294 -14.57 -3.58 30.40
CA PHE A 294 -13.54 -3.66 29.36
C PHE A 294 -12.15 -3.89 29.99
N PRO A 295 -11.36 -4.84 29.49
CA PRO A 295 -10.05 -5.14 30.04
C PRO A 295 -9.10 -3.95 29.93
N ARG A 296 -8.27 -3.74 30.95
CA ARG A 296 -7.31 -2.64 31.00
C ARG A 296 -6.01 -3.06 30.31
N VAL A 297 -5.85 -2.63 29.08
CA VAL A 297 -4.63 -2.83 28.27
C VAL A 297 -4.13 -1.48 27.77
N ILE A 298 -2.88 -1.40 27.38
CA ILE A 298 -2.34 -0.25 26.64
C ILE A 298 -2.48 -0.59 25.16
N ALA A 299 -3.25 0.20 24.41
CA ALA A 299 -3.28 0.05 22.96
C ALA A 299 -2.24 0.96 22.31
N VAL A 300 -1.50 0.40 21.37
CA VAL A 300 -0.39 1.07 20.69
C VAL A 300 -0.64 1.03 19.19
N LYS A 301 -0.50 2.16 18.52
CA LYS A 301 -0.45 2.25 17.07
C LYS A 301 0.93 2.75 16.67
N ILE A 302 1.69 1.87 16.01
CA ILE A 302 3.08 2.17 15.64
C ILE A 302 3.10 3.18 14.50
N GLN A 303 4.04 4.14 14.56
CA GLN A 303 4.37 5.08 13.51
C GLN A 303 5.81 4.80 13.06
N HIS A 304 5.97 4.20 11.89
CA HIS A 304 7.26 3.71 11.39
C HIS A 304 7.55 4.14 9.95
N PRO A 305 7.52 5.48 9.67
CA PRO A 305 7.73 6.00 8.33
C PRO A 305 9.08 5.60 7.77
N THR A 306 9.10 5.27 6.48
CA THR A 306 10.31 4.95 5.76
C THR A 306 10.58 5.99 4.67
N PRO A 307 11.81 6.03 4.12
CA PRO A 307 12.06 6.82 2.92
C PRO A 307 11.31 6.37 1.66
N TYR A 308 10.68 5.18 1.69
CA TYR A 308 9.91 4.64 0.56
C TYR A 308 8.40 4.74 0.74
N TYR A 309 7.91 4.70 2.00
CA TYR A 309 6.51 4.47 2.27
C TYR A 309 6.10 4.95 3.66
N ASP A 310 4.79 4.92 3.96
CA ASP A 310 4.24 5.29 5.26
C ASP A 310 4.56 4.27 6.36
N ASP A 311 4.77 3.00 6.02
CA ASP A 311 5.16 1.96 6.96
C ASP A 311 6.32 1.10 6.44
N SER A 312 6.91 0.31 7.31
CA SER A 312 8.09 -0.52 7.03
C SER A 312 7.76 -2.00 6.87
N TYR A 313 6.50 -2.37 6.88
CA TYR A 313 6.07 -3.78 7.02
C TYR A 313 6.60 -4.47 8.29
N ALA A 314 7.09 -3.68 9.26
CA ALA A 314 7.59 -4.12 10.57
C ALA A 314 8.65 -5.25 10.52
N VAL A 315 9.41 -5.36 9.44
CA VAL A 315 10.48 -6.37 9.25
C VAL A 315 11.80 -5.73 8.87
N ASN A 316 12.88 -6.49 9.02
CA ASN A 316 14.18 -6.11 8.49
C ASN A 316 14.19 -6.31 6.97
N SER A 317 14.71 -5.35 6.22
CA SER A 317 14.73 -5.33 4.78
C SER A 317 16.08 -4.85 4.23
N ALA A 318 16.47 -5.37 3.07
CA ALA A 318 17.71 -4.95 2.41
C ALA A 318 17.65 -3.48 1.97
N ALA A 319 16.49 -3.01 1.48
CA ALA A 319 16.33 -1.63 1.01
C ALA A 319 15.95 -0.65 2.12
N GLN A 320 15.14 -1.07 3.10
CA GLN A 320 14.61 -0.17 4.15
C GLN A 320 15.42 -0.19 5.45
N GLY A 321 16.17 -1.27 5.72
CA GLY A 321 16.95 -1.43 6.95
C GLY A 321 16.25 -2.22 8.06
N PRO A 322 16.76 -2.17 9.30
CA PRO A 322 16.37 -3.08 10.37
C PRO A 322 15.13 -2.59 11.16
N TYR A 323 14.00 -2.30 10.47
CA TYR A 323 12.79 -1.81 11.14
C TYR A 323 12.16 -2.84 12.08
N GLY A 324 12.19 -4.12 11.75
CA GLY A 324 11.67 -5.17 12.63
C GLY A 324 12.40 -5.20 13.98
N ASP A 325 13.72 -5.14 13.95
CA ASP A 325 14.54 -5.07 15.16
C ASP A 325 14.34 -3.75 15.91
N ALA A 326 14.29 -2.63 15.20
CA ALA A 326 14.11 -1.32 15.81
C ALA A 326 12.75 -1.19 16.52
N ILE A 327 11.68 -1.69 15.92
CA ILE A 327 10.36 -1.73 16.55
C ILE A 327 10.37 -2.65 17.78
N THR A 328 10.89 -3.87 17.61
CA THR A 328 10.83 -4.92 18.65
C THR A 328 11.75 -4.61 19.83
N TYR A 329 12.95 -4.08 19.58
CA TYR A 329 13.99 -3.96 20.62
C TYR A 329 14.30 -2.52 21.05
N GLU A 330 13.82 -1.49 20.31
CA GLU A 330 13.96 -0.10 20.75
C GLU A 330 12.60 0.51 21.12
N LEU A 331 11.61 0.51 20.20
CA LEU A 331 10.34 1.21 20.42
C LEU A 331 9.46 0.54 21.48
N ILE A 332 9.19 -0.76 21.36
CA ILE A 332 8.29 -1.47 22.28
C ILE A 332 8.82 -1.43 23.73
N PRO A 333 10.10 -1.74 24.03
CA PRO A 333 10.63 -1.60 25.38
C PRO A 333 10.54 -0.18 25.92
N TYR A 334 10.75 0.83 25.08
CA TYR A 334 10.58 2.23 25.48
C TYR A 334 9.13 2.53 25.90
N ILE A 335 8.14 2.08 25.11
CA ILE A 335 6.71 2.23 25.43
C ILE A 335 6.39 1.55 26.77
N GLU A 336 6.84 0.32 26.96
CA GLU A 336 6.63 -0.44 28.19
C GLU A 336 7.21 0.25 29.43
N GLN A 337 8.38 0.82 29.29
CA GLN A 337 9.00 1.60 30.36
C GLN A 337 8.22 2.87 30.68
N GLN A 338 7.78 3.61 29.67
CA GLN A 338 7.05 4.87 29.86
C GLN A 338 5.64 4.66 30.42
N PHE A 339 4.94 3.62 29.99
CA PHE A 339 3.53 3.42 30.28
C PHE A 339 3.21 2.19 31.14
N ARG A 340 4.21 1.61 31.77
CA ARG A 340 4.05 0.45 32.66
C ARG A 340 3.52 -0.78 31.94
N GLY A 341 4.09 -1.12 30.79
CA GLY A 341 3.88 -2.43 30.18
C GLY A 341 4.42 -3.57 31.04
N ILE A 342 3.91 -4.77 30.88
CA ILE A 342 4.38 -5.97 31.61
C ILE A 342 5.83 -6.30 31.21
N GLY A 343 6.21 -6.12 29.96
CA GLY A 343 7.57 -6.30 29.47
C GLY A 343 7.92 -7.75 29.12
N GLU A 344 6.93 -8.61 28.97
CA GLU A 344 7.13 -10.02 28.63
C GLU A 344 6.38 -10.36 27.32
N GLY A 345 6.96 -11.22 26.47
CA GLY A 345 6.42 -11.52 25.14
C GLY A 345 4.97 -12.03 25.18
N TRP A 346 4.59 -12.84 26.16
CA TRP A 346 3.21 -13.34 26.29
C TRP A 346 2.17 -12.21 26.46
N SER A 347 2.59 -11.06 26.96
CA SER A 347 1.72 -9.90 27.22
C SER A 347 1.66 -8.89 26.08
N ARG A 348 2.36 -9.15 24.97
CA ARG A 348 2.36 -8.36 23.76
C ARG A 348 1.58 -9.08 22.67
N PHE A 349 0.42 -8.60 22.31
CA PHE A 349 -0.29 -9.17 21.17
C PHE A 349 -0.41 -8.15 20.05
N VAL A 350 -0.35 -8.65 18.82
CA VAL A 350 -0.34 -7.85 17.61
C VAL A 350 -1.58 -8.13 16.78
N TYR A 351 -2.09 -7.12 16.12
CA TYR A 351 -3.25 -7.25 15.23
C TYR A 351 -3.27 -6.13 14.19
N GLY A 352 -3.95 -6.41 13.09
CA GLY A 352 -4.14 -5.44 12.02
C GLY A 352 -4.88 -6.05 10.85
N GLY A 353 -5.17 -5.23 9.85
CA GLY A 353 -5.82 -5.66 8.62
C GLY A 353 -4.99 -5.25 7.40
N SER A 354 -5.09 -6.02 6.29
CA SER A 354 -4.34 -5.77 5.07
C SER A 354 -2.84 -5.82 5.34
N THR A 355 -2.10 -4.77 5.03
CA THR A 355 -0.70 -4.59 5.44
C THR A 355 -0.49 -4.91 6.91
N GLY A 356 -1.31 -4.36 7.81
CA GLY A 356 -1.20 -4.64 9.25
C GLY A 356 -1.49 -6.09 9.64
N GLY A 357 -2.27 -6.80 8.85
CA GLY A 357 -2.48 -8.24 9.00
C GLY A 357 -1.21 -9.02 8.66
N TRP A 358 -0.57 -8.69 7.57
CA TRP A 358 0.72 -9.27 7.19
C TRP A 358 1.81 -8.95 8.21
N GLU A 359 1.93 -7.69 8.63
CA GLU A 359 2.89 -7.25 9.65
C GLU A 359 2.71 -8.02 10.95
N SER A 360 1.46 -8.16 11.43
CA SER A 360 1.15 -8.89 12.66
C SER A 360 1.58 -10.36 12.59
N LEU A 361 1.35 -11.01 11.45
CA LEU A 361 1.82 -12.39 11.25
C LEU A 361 3.34 -12.44 11.11
N ALA A 362 3.94 -11.49 10.38
CA ALA A 362 5.37 -11.46 10.13
C ALA A 362 6.19 -11.29 11.43
N VAL A 363 5.80 -10.35 12.32
CA VAL A 363 6.49 -10.20 13.60
C VAL A 363 6.28 -11.42 14.51
N GLN A 364 5.11 -12.04 14.49
CA GLN A 364 4.86 -13.29 15.24
C GLN A 364 5.74 -14.43 14.72
N VAL A 365 5.95 -14.53 13.42
CA VAL A 365 6.78 -15.57 12.79
C VAL A 365 8.27 -15.30 13.03
N LYS A 366 8.72 -14.06 12.86
CA LYS A 366 10.15 -13.70 12.94
C LYS A 366 10.65 -13.49 14.38
N TYR A 367 9.78 -13.07 15.28
CA TYR A 367 10.10 -12.80 16.69
C TYR A 367 9.18 -13.59 17.64
N PRO A 368 9.12 -14.94 17.55
CA PRO A 368 8.07 -15.75 18.17
C PRO A 368 8.06 -15.73 19.70
N LYS A 369 9.15 -15.30 20.32
CA LYS A 369 9.25 -15.17 21.80
C LYS A 369 8.90 -13.78 22.30
N GLU A 370 8.96 -12.79 21.41
CA GLU A 370 8.68 -11.40 21.74
C GLU A 370 7.19 -11.05 21.66
N TYR A 371 6.39 -11.90 20.97
CA TYR A 371 4.96 -11.68 20.80
C TYR A 371 4.18 -12.94 21.24
N GLY A 372 3.12 -12.70 21.99
CA GLY A 372 2.30 -13.76 22.59
C GLY A 372 1.18 -14.25 21.68
N MET A 373 0.68 -13.39 20.77
CA MET A 373 -0.45 -13.76 19.91
C MET A 373 -0.58 -12.76 18.75
N CYS A 374 -0.96 -13.24 17.56
CA CYS A 374 -1.33 -12.38 16.43
C CYS A 374 -2.76 -12.66 15.94
N PHE A 375 -3.46 -11.58 15.56
CA PHE A 375 -4.77 -11.58 14.92
C PHE A 375 -4.65 -10.84 13.58
N ALA A 376 -4.42 -11.60 12.51
CA ALA A 376 -4.18 -11.06 11.18
C ALA A 376 -5.48 -11.10 10.36
N ALA A 377 -6.08 -9.93 10.11
CA ALA A 377 -7.28 -9.81 9.30
C ALA A 377 -6.90 -9.49 7.86
N CYS A 378 -7.48 -10.22 6.89
CA CYS A 378 -7.26 -10.05 5.46
C CYS A 378 -5.80 -9.67 5.12
N PRO A 379 -4.80 -10.44 5.61
CA PRO A 379 -3.41 -10.06 5.45
C PRO A 379 -3.04 -9.93 3.97
N ASP A 380 -2.14 -9.01 3.64
CA ASP A 380 -1.46 -8.98 2.35
C ASP A 380 -0.89 -10.38 2.04
N PRO A 381 -0.52 -10.69 0.78
CA PRO A 381 -0.20 -12.07 0.42
C PRO A 381 0.82 -12.72 1.36
N ILE A 382 0.38 -13.70 2.14
CA ILE A 382 1.22 -14.47 3.09
C ILE A 382 1.79 -15.74 2.49
N ASP A 383 1.34 -16.09 1.28
CA ASP A 383 1.86 -17.18 0.45
C ASP A 383 1.99 -16.68 -0.99
N PHE A 384 3.21 -16.62 -1.49
CA PHE A 384 3.47 -16.01 -2.80
C PHE A 384 3.20 -16.95 -3.99
N ARG A 385 2.69 -18.16 -3.76
CA ARG A 385 1.98 -18.95 -4.79
C ARG A 385 0.65 -18.30 -5.18
N ALA A 386 0.15 -17.41 -4.31
CA ALA A 386 -1.02 -16.57 -4.55
C ALA A 386 -0.70 -15.13 -4.17
N TYR A 387 0.27 -14.52 -4.84
CA TYR A 387 0.59 -13.10 -4.71
C TYR A 387 -0.51 -12.29 -5.41
N CYS A 388 -1.59 -12.01 -4.69
CA CYS A 388 -2.93 -11.73 -5.20
C CYS A 388 -3.42 -12.88 -6.11
N LEU A 389 -3.33 -12.75 -7.44
CA LEU A 389 -3.67 -13.80 -8.42
C LEU A 389 -2.46 -14.41 -9.14
N VAL A 390 -1.25 -14.02 -8.79
CA VAL A 390 -0.02 -14.44 -9.48
C VAL A 390 0.75 -15.44 -8.64
N ASN A 391 1.09 -16.60 -9.22
CA ASN A 391 2.09 -17.49 -8.65
C ASN A 391 3.48 -17.03 -9.13
N ILE A 392 4.17 -16.21 -8.33
CA ILE A 392 5.46 -15.64 -8.76
C ILE A 392 6.55 -16.68 -8.99
N TYR A 393 6.36 -17.92 -8.53
CA TYR A 393 7.30 -19.02 -8.71
C TYR A 393 7.14 -19.74 -10.05
N GLU A 394 5.89 -19.88 -10.51
CA GLU A 394 5.55 -20.69 -11.68
C GLU A 394 5.15 -19.83 -12.89
N ASP A 395 4.41 -18.71 -12.69
CA ASP A 395 3.97 -17.87 -13.78
C ASP A 395 5.15 -17.11 -14.40
N GLU A 396 5.12 -16.94 -15.72
CA GLU A 396 6.14 -16.18 -16.45
C GLU A 396 5.82 -14.69 -16.50
N ASN A 397 4.54 -14.32 -16.36
CA ASN A 397 4.07 -12.95 -16.53
C ASN A 397 2.98 -12.60 -15.51
N ALA A 398 3.14 -11.47 -14.83
CA ALA A 398 2.21 -10.99 -13.82
C ALA A 398 0.95 -10.33 -14.41
N TYR A 399 1.00 -9.82 -15.64
CA TYR A 399 -0.09 -9.04 -16.22
C TYR A 399 -1.05 -9.87 -17.06
N TYR A 400 -0.61 -11.04 -17.49
CA TYR A 400 -1.35 -11.85 -18.42
C TYR A 400 -1.37 -13.31 -18.02
N GLU A 401 -2.55 -13.88 -18.00
CA GLU A 401 -2.77 -15.32 -18.07
C GLU A 401 -2.76 -15.74 -19.54
N GLU A 402 -1.86 -16.65 -19.92
CA GLU A 402 -1.68 -17.10 -21.29
C GLU A 402 -2.25 -18.50 -21.50
N GLY A 403 -3.42 -18.58 -22.15
CA GLY A 403 -3.94 -19.83 -22.69
C GLY A 403 -3.45 -20.07 -24.13
N ILE A 404 -3.66 -21.31 -24.64
CA ILE A 404 -3.21 -21.70 -25.98
C ILE A 404 -3.78 -20.78 -27.08
N PHE A 405 -5.01 -20.30 -26.91
CA PHE A 405 -5.70 -19.50 -27.93
C PHE A 405 -6.07 -18.08 -27.47
N ARG A 406 -5.82 -17.75 -26.22
CA ARG A 406 -6.24 -16.46 -25.66
C ARG A 406 -5.28 -16.01 -24.56
N LYS A 407 -5.01 -14.72 -24.56
CA LYS A 407 -4.30 -14.01 -23.50
C LYS A 407 -5.28 -13.10 -22.79
N THR A 408 -5.37 -13.18 -21.48
CA THR A 408 -6.31 -12.40 -20.66
C THR A 408 -5.53 -11.59 -19.63
N LEU A 409 -5.97 -10.35 -19.38
CA LEU A 409 -5.38 -9.52 -18.31
C LEU A 409 -5.73 -10.10 -16.94
N VAL A 410 -4.74 -10.16 -16.06
CA VAL A 410 -4.91 -10.54 -14.67
C VAL A 410 -5.62 -9.42 -13.92
N ALA A 411 -6.67 -9.77 -13.16
CA ALA A 411 -7.38 -8.83 -12.33
C ALA A 411 -6.52 -8.37 -11.15
N GLY A 412 -6.62 -7.09 -10.80
CA GLY A 412 -5.93 -6.52 -9.64
C GLY A 412 -6.89 -6.18 -8.49
N HIS A 413 -8.11 -5.75 -8.84
CA HIS A 413 -9.14 -5.38 -7.87
C HIS A 413 -10.53 -5.79 -8.37
N ARG A 414 -11.33 -6.34 -7.45
CA ARG A 414 -12.75 -6.68 -7.69
C ARG A 414 -13.65 -6.06 -6.62
N ASP A 415 -14.94 -5.90 -6.93
CA ASP A 415 -15.96 -5.64 -5.93
C ASP A 415 -16.50 -6.97 -5.33
N TYR A 416 -17.40 -6.87 -4.35
CA TYR A 416 -18.00 -8.04 -3.68
C TYR A 416 -18.91 -8.89 -4.60
N LEU A 417 -19.30 -8.36 -5.75
CA LEU A 417 -20.04 -9.09 -6.79
C LEU A 417 -19.12 -9.83 -7.76
N GLY A 418 -17.81 -9.57 -7.69
CA GLY A 418 -16.80 -10.15 -8.57
C GLY A 418 -16.51 -9.32 -9.83
N ASN A 419 -17.06 -8.11 -9.97
CA ASN A 419 -16.73 -7.23 -11.08
C ASN A 419 -15.29 -6.73 -10.94
N VAL A 420 -14.49 -6.87 -12.01
CA VAL A 420 -13.11 -6.38 -12.04
C VAL A 420 -13.10 -4.87 -12.28
N ASN A 421 -12.57 -4.11 -11.33
CA ASN A 421 -12.52 -2.66 -11.38
C ASN A 421 -11.17 -2.15 -11.90
N ALA A 422 -10.08 -2.90 -11.64
CA ALA A 422 -8.74 -2.61 -12.14
C ALA A 422 -7.99 -3.90 -12.47
N THR A 423 -7.11 -3.83 -13.47
CA THR A 423 -6.18 -4.92 -13.75
C THR A 423 -4.87 -4.69 -13.02
N LEU A 424 -4.12 -5.77 -12.80
CA LEU A 424 -2.80 -5.71 -12.19
C LEU A 424 -1.85 -4.79 -12.98
N ARG A 425 -1.93 -4.84 -14.30
CA ARG A 425 -1.16 -3.97 -15.18
C ARG A 425 -1.49 -2.49 -14.98
N ASP A 426 -2.77 -2.13 -14.88
CA ASP A 426 -3.20 -0.74 -14.73
C ASP A 426 -2.72 -0.17 -13.38
N MET A 427 -2.79 -0.95 -12.29
CA MET A 427 -2.26 -0.55 -10.98
C MET A 427 -0.75 -0.27 -11.05
N ASN A 428 0.02 -1.17 -11.68
CA ASN A 428 1.47 -1.01 -11.83
C ASN A 428 1.84 0.16 -12.76
N TYR A 429 1.07 0.42 -13.81
CA TYR A 429 1.29 1.56 -14.72
C TYR A 429 1.03 2.90 -14.01
N ARG A 430 0.00 2.97 -13.15
CA ARG A 430 -0.21 4.14 -12.31
C ARG A 430 0.99 4.40 -11.38
N GLU A 431 1.51 3.36 -10.74
CA GLU A 431 2.69 3.48 -9.88
C GLU A 431 3.93 3.94 -10.66
N LEU A 432 4.13 3.44 -11.88
CA LEU A 432 5.24 3.85 -12.74
C LEU A 432 5.19 5.35 -13.10
N VAL A 433 3.99 5.93 -13.23
CA VAL A 433 3.83 7.38 -13.38
C VAL A 433 4.24 8.13 -12.11
N LEU A 434 3.89 7.60 -10.94
CA LEU A 434 4.17 8.22 -9.65
C LEU A 434 5.63 8.10 -9.22
N GLY A 435 6.33 7.01 -9.57
CA GLY A 435 7.72 6.80 -9.21
C GLY A 435 8.41 5.72 -10.03
N THR A 436 9.71 5.86 -10.21
CA THR A 436 10.62 4.81 -10.70
C THR A 436 11.42 4.25 -9.52
N LYS A 437 12.10 3.11 -9.69
CA LYS A 437 13.03 2.53 -8.69
C LYS A 437 12.39 2.27 -7.31
N GLY A 438 11.10 1.88 -7.27
CA GLY A 438 10.40 1.64 -6.00
C GLY A 438 9.97 2.90 -5.24
N ARG A 439 9.87 4.07 -5.91
CA ARG A 439 9.66 5.37 -5.26
C ARG A 439 8.26 5.96 -5.44
N SER A 440 7.29 5.17 -5.90
CA SER A 440 5.92 5.67 -6.09
C SER A 440 5.19 6.00 -4.79
N GLY A 441 5.63 5.44 -3.67
CA GLY A 441 4.91 5.50 -2.40
C GLY A 441 3.58 4.75 -2.44
N GLN A 442 3.47 3.70 -3.27
CA GLN A 442 2.27 2.89 -3.44
C GLN A 442 2.56 1.40 -3.21
N GLN A 443 1.52 0.59 -3.17
CA GLN A 443 1.52 -0.79 -2.65
C GLN A 443 2.52 -1.74 -3.33
N TRP A 444 2.60 -1.72 -4.68
CA TRP A 444 3.49 -2.64 -5.41
C TRP A 444 4.96 -2.27 -5.23
N ASP A 445 5.26 -0.98 -5.15
CA ASP A 445 6.62 -0.50 -4.92
C ASP A 445 7.08 -0.74 -3.48
N ILE A 446 6.18 -0.62 -2.47
CA ILE A 446 6.58 -0.92 -1.08
C ILE A 446 6.81 -2.41 -0.86
N TRP A 447 6.02 -3.29 -1.47
CA TRP A 447 6.30 -4.73 -1.39
C TRP A 447 7.69 -5.06 -1.95
N GLU A 448 8.09 -4.45 -3.07
CA GLU A 448 9.45 -4.61 -3.58
C GLU A 448 10.50 -4.00 -2.65
N ALA A 449 10.26 -2.80 -2.11
CA ALA A 449 11.18 -2.17 -1.15
C ALA A 449 11.35 -3.01 0.13
N THR A 450 10.30 -3.74 0.54
CA THR A 450 10.33 -4.62 1.70
C THR A 450 10.99 -5.96 1.39
N TYR A 451 10.57 -6.61 0.30
CA TYR A 451 10.88 -8.03 0.09
C TYR A 451 12.08 -8.27 -0.83
N SER A 452 12.49 -7.29 -1.66
CA SER A 452 13.54 -7.51 -2.66
C SER A 452 14.95 -7.31 -2.11
N PRO A 453 15.94 -8.00 -2.72
CA PRO A 453 17.32 -7.57 -2.62
C PRO A 453 17.48 -6.22 -3.34
N ILE A 454 18.57 -5.51 -3.04
CA ILE A 454 18.92 -4.26 -3.72
C ILE A 454 19.71 -4.50 -5.01
N ASP A 455 19.63 -3.55 -5.92
CA ASP A 455 20.48 -3.48 -7.11
C ASP A 455 21.83 -2.79 -6.82
N GLU A 456 22.65 -2.59 -7.84
CA GLU A 456 23.96 -1.96 -7.74
C GLU A 456 23.90 -0.47 -7.35
N GLU A 457 22.74 0.18 -7.55
CA GLU A 457 22.51 1.58 -7.15
C GLU A 457 21.91 1.70 -5.74
N GLY A 458 21.57 0.58 -5.09
CA GLY A 458 20.97 0.52 -3.75
C GLY A 458 19.45 0.61 -3.71
N TYR A 459 18.77 0.54 -4.86
CA TYR A 459 17.31 0.49 -4.95
C TYR A 459 16.79 -0.97 -4.95
N PRO A 460 15.51 -1.20 -4.60
CA PRO A 460 14.95 -2.54 -4.62
C PRO A 460 14.88 -3.10 -6.06
N LYS A 461 15.30 -4.35 -6.24
CA LYS A 461 15.11 -5.06 -7.50
C LYS A 461 13.62 -5.33 -7.74
N ARG A 462 13.19 -5.20 -8.99
CA ARG A 462 11.82 -5.46 -9.41
C ARG A 462 11.50 -6.95 -9.38
N ILE A 463 10.35 -7.32 -8.80
CA ILE A 463 9.82 -8.69 -8.90
C ILE A 463 9.36 -9.00 -10.34
N TRP A 464 8.91 -7.99 -11.07
CA TRP A 464 8.65 -8.06 -12.50
C TRP A 464 8.95 -6.73 -13.20
N ASP A 465 9.26 -6.81 -14.47
CA ASP A 465 9.38 -5.62 -15.31
C ASP A 465 8.05 -4.87 -15.40
N ARG A 466 8.06 -3.60 -15.02
CA ARG A 466 6.83 -2.79 -14.87
C ARG A 466 6.09 -2.54 -16.17
N LEU A 467 6.76 -2.59 -17.33
CA LEU A 467 6.11 -2.38 -18.62
C LEU A 467 5.57 -3.69 -19.22
N THR A 468 6.28 -4.77 -19.05
CA THR A 468 5.96 -6.05 -19.71
C THR A 468 5.27 -7.08 -18.79
N GLY A 469 5.43 -6.95 -17.47
CA GLY A 469 4.95 -7.92 -16.50
C GLY A 469 5.82 -9.18 -16.37
N LYS A 470 6.97 -9.27 -17.05
CA LYS A 470 7.85 -10.45 -16.98
C LYS A 470 8.43 -10.60 -15.58
N ILE A 471 8.22 -11.75 -14.96
CA ILE A 471 8.63 -12.05 -13.58
C ILE A 471 10.12 -12.40 -13.53
N ASP A 472 10.83 -11.85 -12.54
CA ASP A 472 12.21 -12.19 -12.21
C ASP A 472 12.23 -13.35 -11.21
N LYS A 473 12.62 -14.53 -11.69
CA LYS A 473 12.63 -15.76 -10.88
C LYS A 473 13.72 -15.77 -9.79
N GLU A 474 14.80 -15.02 -9.95
CA GLU A 474 15.84 -14.90 -8.92
C GLU A 474 15.32 -14.04 -7.75
N VAL A 475 14.65 -12.93 -8.05
CA VAL A 475 13.98 -12.10 -7.04
C VAL A 475 12.88 -12.89 -6.36
N ALA A 476 12.06 -13.64 -7.10
CA ALA A 476 11.00 -14.50 -6.55
C ALA A 476 11.56 -15.55 -5.58
N ALA A 477 12.70 -16.17 -5.91
CA ALA A 477 13.37 -17.12 -5.01
C ALA A 477 13.87 -16.45 -3.72
N TYR A 478 14.40 -15.23 -3.81
CA TYR A 478 14.79 -14.45 -2.62
C TYR A 478 13.59 -14.13 -1.73
N TRP A 479 12.46 -13.72 -2.31
CA TRP A 479 11.23 -13.44 -1.58
C TRP A 479 10.72 -14.67 -0.85
N LYS A 480 10.74 -15.85 -1.52
CA LYS A 480 10.32 -17.12 -0.94
C LYS A 480 11.04 -17.43 0.36
N GLU A 481 12.37 -17.36 0.34
CA GLU A 481 13.20 -17.73 1.50
C GLU A 481 13.08 -16.76 2.66
N ASN A 482 12.79 -15.47 2.38
CA ASN A 482 12.89 -14.42 3.38
C ASN A 482 11.54 -13.86 3.82
N TYR A 483 10.50 -13.88 2.97
CA TYR A 483 9.25 -13.13 3.23
C TYR A 483 7.96 -13.90 2.94
N ASP A 484 7.98 -15.05 2.26
CA ASP A 484 6.81 -15.92 2.14
C ASP A 484 6.53 -16.57 3.50
N LEU A 485 5.56 -16.02 4.24
CA LEU A 485 5.31 -16.42 5.62
C LEU A 485 4.79 -17.85 5.73
N ALA A 486 3.96 -18.29 4.79
CA ALA A 486 3.46 -19.66 4.74
C ALA A 486 4.59 -20.67 4.46
N TYR A 487 5.48 -20.34 3.53
CA TYR A 487 6.67 -21.16 3.26
C TYR A 487 7.60 -21.20 4.48
N ILE A 488 7.86 -20.08 5.16
CA ILE A 488 8.69 -20.01 6.37
C ILE A 488 8.08 -20.85 7.50
N LEU A 489 6.77 -20.75 7.71
CA LEU A 489 6.07 -21.59 8.69
C LEU A 489 6.24 -23.08 8.37
N LYS A 490 6.03 -23.49 7.12
CA LYS A 490 6.20 -24.89 6.70
C LYS A 490 7.65 -25.36 6.88
N ARG A 491 8.61 -24.56 6.41
CA ARG A 491 10.04 -24.88 6.46
C ARG A 491 10.55 -25.04 7.89
N ASP A 492 10.16 -24.12 8.76
CA ASP A 492 10.77 -23.97 10.08
C ASP A 492 9.88 -24.50 11.23
N TRP A 493 8.73 -25.13 10.92
CA TRP A 493 7.79 -25.61 11.94
C TRP A 493 8.41 -26.58 12.94
N ALA A 494 9.23 -27.51 12.46
CA ALA A 494 9.93 -28.47 13.31
C ALA A 494 10.82 -27.81 14.38
N LYS A 495 11.35 -26.61 14.09
CA LYS A 495 12.22 -25.85 14.98
C LYS A 495 11.46 -24.90 15.88
N HIS A 496 10.50 -24.16 15.33
CA HIS A 496 9.82 -23.06 16.00
C HIS A 496 8.32 -23.31 16.31
N GLY A 497 7.77 -24.43 15.91
CA GLY A 497 6.34 -24.71 16.11
C GLY A 497 5.88 -24.60 17.57
N LYS A 498 6.76 -24.92 18.54
CA LYS A 498 6.46 -24.75 19.97
C LYS A 498 6.32 -23.26 20.38
N ASP A 499 7.00 -22.38 19.67
CA ASP A 499 6.94 -20.93 19.91
C ASP A 499 5.79 -20.29 19.14
N TRP A 500 5.21 -20.98 18.13
CA TRP A 500 4.10 -20.49 17.28
C TRP A 500 2.73 -21.07 17.65
N THR A 501 2.67 -22.25 18.26
CA THR A 501 1.39 -22.88 18.64
C THR A 501 0.56 -21.99 19.56
N ASN A 502 -0.75 -21.98 19.38
CA ASN A 502 -1.75 -21.11 20.04
C ASN A 502 -1.68 -19.61 19.71
N LYS A 503 -0.80 -19.17 18.80
CA LYS A 503 -0.52 -17.75 18.61
C LYS A 503 -1.02 -17.18 17.29
N ILE A 504 -1.31 -18.01 16.29
CA ILE A 504 -1.65 -17.58 14.93
C ILE A 504 -3.15 -17.65 14.71
N HIS A 505 -3.78 -16.49 14.47
CA HIS A 505 -5.19 -16.36 14.16
C HIS A 505 -5.37 -15.53 12.90
N LEU A 506 -6.01 -16.10 11.86
CA LEU A 506 -6.20 -15.50 10.55
C LEU A 506 -7.68 -15.30 10.25
N TYR A 507 -8.04 -14.18 9.68
CA TYR A 507 -9.42 -13.82 9.30
C TYR A 507 -9.42 -13.26 7.89
N CYS A 508 -10.30 -13.71 6.99
CA CYS A 508 -10.37 -13.16 5.65
C CYS A 508 -11.78 -13.25 5.07
N GLY A 509 -12.21 -12.22 4.36
CA GLY A 509 -13.41 -12.30 3.54
C GLY A 509 -13.15 -13.17 2.31
N ASP A 510 -14.06 -14.09 1.95
CA ASP A 510 -13.88 -14.95 0.77
C ASP A 510 -14.06 -14.20 -0.57
N MET A 511 -14.59 -12.97 -0.51
CA MET A 511 -14.65 -12.02 -1.63
C MET A 511 -13.70 -10.84 -1.44
N ASP A 512 -12.54 -11.07 -0.80
CA ASP A 512 -11.53 -10.03 -0.64
C ASP A 512 -11.27 -9.30 -1.97
N ASN A 513 -11.25 -7.97 -1.92
CA ASN A 513 -11.18 -7.12 -3.11
C ASN A 513 -9.86 -7.29 -3.90
N TYR A 514 -8.78 -7.69 -3.22
CA TYR A 514 -7.44 -7.89 -3.79
C TYR A 514 -7.07 -9.37 -3.91
N TYR A 515 -8.04 -10.29 -3.74
CA TYR A 515 -7.85 -11.75 -3.82
C TYR A 515 -6.94 -12.33 -2.72
N LEU A 516 -6.79 -11.64 -1.60
CA LEU A 516 -5.90 -12.05 -0.51
C LEU A 516 -6.35 -13.35 0.19
N ASN A 517 -7.63 -13.67 0.09
CA ASN A 517 -8.19 -14.95 0.54
C ASN A 517 -7.46 -16.17 -0.04
N ASN A 518 -6.93 -16.07 -1.27
CA ASN A 518 -6.25 -17.20 -1.91
C ASN A 518 -4.97 -17.58 -1.15
N ALA A 519 -4.18 -16.60 -0.71
CA ALA A 519 -2.98 -16.86 0.09
C ALA A 519 -3.33 -17.42 1.48
N VAL A 520 -4.46 -16.99 2.07
CA VAL A 520 -4.92 -17.51 3.36
C VAL A 520 -5.35 -18.97 3.25
N TYR A 521 -6.03 -19.38 2.19
CA TYR A 521 -6.38 -20.79 1.93
C TYR A 521 -5.15 -21.68 1.88
N LEU A 522 -4.10 -21.26 1.16
CA LEU A 522 -2.85 -22.01 1.06
C LEU A 522 -2.09 -22.09 2.40
N ALA A 523 -2.14 -21.01 3.18
CA ALA A 523 -1.54 -20.99 4.52
C ALA A 523 -2.32 -21.89 5.50
N GLU A 524 -3.66 -21.92 5.44
CA GLU A 524 -4.49 -22.81 6.24
C GLU A 524 -4.19 -24.28 5.97
N GLU A 525 -4.01 -24.68 4.69
CA GLU A 525 -3.59 -26.04 4.36
C GLU A 525 -2.30 -26.41 5.09
N ILE A 526 -1.29 -25.54 5.06
CA ILE A 526 0.00 -25.76 5.75
C ILE A 526 -0.19 -25.86 7.27
N LEU A 527 -0.95 -24.94 7.88
CA LEU A 527 -1.19 -24.91 9.32
C LEU A 527 -1.96 -26.15 9.80
N SER A 528 -2.97 -26.58 9.05
CA SER A 528 -3.79 -27.76 9.38
C SER A 528 -3.01 -29.07 9.34
N GLU A 529 -1.95 -29.16 8.54
CA GLU A 529 -1.08 -30.33 8.45
C GLU A 529 -0.04 -30.42 9.59
N THR A 530 0.13 -29.39 10.42
CA THR A 530 1.10 -29.39 11.52
C THR A 530 0.74 -30.43 12.61
N THR A 531 1.71 -31.14 13.17
CA THR A 531 1.44 -32.25 14.10
C THR A 531 2.25 -32.24 15.39
N ALA A 532 3.42 -31.66 15.42
CA ALA A 532 4.32 -31.77 16.57
C ALA A 532 5.04 -30.45 16.90
N PRO A 533 4.34 -29.46 17.47
CA PRO A 533 2.93 -29.44 17.89
C PRO A 533 1.96 -29.16 16.73
N TYR A 534 0.69 -29.39 16.95
CA TYR A 534 -0.38 -28.81 16.13
C TYR A 534 -0.43 -27.29 16.35
N TYR A 535 -0.75 -26.50 15.31
CA TYR A 535 -0.71 -25.03 15.42
C TYR A 535 -1.73 -24.47 16.42
N ASN A 536 -2.88 -25.13 16.57
CA ASN A 536 -3.92 -24.84 17.58
C ASN A 536 -4.34 -23.36 17.63
N GLY A 537 -4.38 -22.74 16.45
CA GLY A 537 -4.86 -21.37 16.24
C GLY A 537 -6.26 -21.36 15.64
N GLU A 538 -6.56 -20.30 14.88
CA GLU A 538 -7.88 -20.10 14.27
C GLU A 538 -7.68 -19.56 12.84
N VAL A 539 -8.39 -20.12 11.88
CA VAL A 539 -8.59 -19.52 10.55
C VAL A 539 -10.09 -19.42 10.33
N ASP A 540 -10.58 -18.23 10.00
CA ASP A 540 -12.02 -17.95 9.89
C ASP A 540 -12.31 -17.10 8.65
N TYR A 541 -13.42 -17.40 7.96
CA TYR A 541 -13.80 -16.75 6.72
C TYR A 541 -15.17 -16.10 6.79
N GLY A 542 -15.27 -14.88 6.24
CA GLY A 542 -16.53 -14.18 6.07
C GLY A 542 -17.17 -14.54 4.74
N ASP A 543 -18.39 -15.12 4.78
CA ASP A 543 -19.16 -15.43 3.58
C ASP A 543 -19.48 -14.14 2.80
N ARG A 544 -18.97 -14.07 1.56
CA ARG A 544 -19.05 -12.92 0.65
C ARG A 544 -18.55 -11.59 1.25
N ALA A 545 -17.76 -11.67 2.30
CA ALA A 545 -17.16 -10.50 2.92
C ALA A 545 -15.98 -9.96 2.10
N GLU A 546 -15.86 -8.65 2.11
CA GLU A 546 -14.83 -7.91 1.38
C GLU A 546 -13.55 -7.74 2.19
N HIS A 547 -12.58 -7.05 1.58
CA HIS A 547 -11.32 -6.67 2.21
C HIS A 547 -11.51 -5.97 3.56
N CYS A 548 -10.65 -6.29 4.53
CA CYS A 548 -10.69 -5.88 5.93
C CYS A 548 -11.79 -6.52 6.78
N TRP A 549 -12.35 -7.64 6.36
CA TRP A 549 -13.15 -8.46 7.27
C TRP A 549 -12.28 -9.08 8.38
N ASN A 550 -12.79 -9.11 9.61
CA ASN A 550 -12.00 -9.34 10.82
C ASN A 550 -12.57 -10.43 11.77
N GLY A 551 -13.45 -11.29 11.27
CA GLY A 551 -14.08 -12.32 12.07
C GLY A 551 -15.37 -11.88 12.77
N ASP A 552 -15.96 -10.75 12.38
CA ASP A 552 -17.28 -10.31 12.87
C ASP A 552 -18.38 -10.86 11.96
N HIS A 553 -19.05 -11.93 12.39
CA HIS A 553 -20.16 -12.53 11.66
C HIS A 553 -21.51 -11.81 11.89
N ASP A 554 -21.58 -10.92 12.87
CA ASP A 554 -22.84 -10.25 13.25
C ASP A 554 -23.05 -8.94 12.48
N ASN A 555 -21.99 -8.32 11.97
CA ASN A 555 -22.05 -7.00 11.34
C ASN A 555 -21.44 -7.01 9.94
N GLY A 556 -22.06 -6.25 9.04
CA GLY A 556 -21.48 -6.01 7.73
C GLY A 556 -20.10 -5.33 7.80
N ASN A 557 -19.31 -5.49 6.73
CA ASN A 557 -17.92 -5.03 6.69
C ASN A 557 -17.75 -3.53 6.97
N HIS A 558 -18.74 -2.70 6.62
CA HIS A 558 -18.74 -1.25 6.89
C HIS A 558 -18.75 -0.90 8.39
N ILE A 559 -19.23 -1.80 9.26
CA ILE A 559 -19.23 -1.67 10.72
C ILE A 559 -18.05 -2.44 11.33
N SER A 560 -17.88 -3.71 10.95
CA SER A 560 -16.90 -4.61 11.57
C SER A 560 -15.48 -4.05 11.53
N ARG A 561 -15.08 -3.47 10.40
CA ARG A 561 -13.77 -2.83 10.22
C ARG A 561 -13.47 -1.68 11.19
N LEU A 562 -14.50 -1.07 11.77
CA LEU A 562 -14.37 0.01 12.76
C LEU A 562 -14.18 -0.54 14.20
N ARG A 563 -14.22 -1.86 14.37
CA ARG A 563 -14.27 -2.52 15.67
C ARG A 563 -13.03 -3.34 16.02
N TYR A 564 -11.93 -3.27 15.25
CA TYR A 564 -10.70 -4.04 15.46
C TYR A 564 -10.24 -4.05 16.92
N HIS A 565 -10.07 -2.90 17.54
CA HIS A 565 -9.60 -2.80 18.93
C HIS A 565 -10.53 -3.56 19.90
N ARG A 566 -11.85 -3.34 19.81
CA ARG A 566 -12.81 -3.97 20.71
C ARG A 566 -12.85 -5.50 20.56
N MET A 567 -12.69 -5.98 19.33
CA MET A 567 -12.75 -7.41 19.03
C MET A 567 -11.47 -8.12 19.44
N PHE A 568 -10.33 -7.68 18.96
CA PHE A 568 -9.09 -8.42 19.16
C PHE A 568 -8.56 -8.34 20.59
N ILE A 569 -8.80 -7.23 21.30
CA ILE A 569 -8.47 -7.13 22.72
C ILE A 569 -9.29 -8.14 23.54
N LYS A 570 -10.57 -8.31 23.25
CA LYS A 570 -11.40 -9.33 23.90
C LYS A 570 -10.92 -10.75 23.58
N LYS A 571 -10.70 -11.06 22.29
CA LYS A 571 -10.18 -12.37 21.86
C LYS A 571 -8.84 -12.70 22.54
N TYR A 572 -7.93 -11.72 22.67
CA TYR A 572 -6.68 -11.91 23.40
C TYR A 572 -6.93 -12.26 24.87
N VAL A 573 -7.74 -11.47 25.56
CA VAL A 573 -8.00 -11.67 27.00
C VAL A 573 -8.65 -13.05 27.28
N GLU A 574 -9.47 -13.54 26.37
CA GLU A 574 -10.06 -14.88 26.43
C GLU A 574 -9.01 -15.99 26.25
N LYS A 575 -8.05 -15.78 25.36
CA LYS A 575 -7.06 -16.78 24.94
C LYS A 575 -5.70 -16.65 25.66
N VAL A 576 -5.42 -15.56 26.37
CA VAL A 576 -4.10 -15.26 26.96
C VAL A 576 -3.56 -16.36 27.89
N HIS A 577 -4.44 -17.11 28.55
CA HIS A 577 -4.05 -18.22 29.42
C HIS A 577 -3.36 -19.37 28.69
N ASN A 578 -3.51 -19.45 27.34
CA ASN A 578 -2.85 -20.47 26.52
C ASN A 578 -1.36 -20.18 26.28
N VAL A 579 -0.96 -18.92 26.44
CA VAL A 579 0.41 -18.46 26.13
C VAL A 579 1.13 -17.88 27.35
N ALA A 580 0.39 -17.44 28.35
CA ALA A 580 0.96 -16.88 29.57
C ALA A 580 1.63 -17.96 30.43
N PRO A 581 2.81 -17.68 31.04
CA PRO A 581 3.44 -18.61 31.97
C PRO A 581 2.60 -18.76 33.23
N LYS A 582 2.75 -19.90 33.94
CA LYS A 582 1.93 -20.25 35.13
C LYS A 582 1.96 -19.19 36.24
N HIS A 583 3.02 -18.40 36.32
CA HIS A 583 3.20 -17.35 37.33
C HIS A 583 2.70 -15.99 36.88
N ALA A 584 2.19 -15.86 35.65
CA ALA A 584 1.75 -14.57 35.10
C ALA A 584 0.59 -13.98 35.92
N ASP A 585 0.66 -12.68 36.16
CA ASP A 585 -0.44 -11.91 36.71
C ASP A 585 -1.48 -11.60 35.63
N LEU A 586 -2.57 -12.37 35.63
CA LEU A 586 -3.69 -12.19 34.70
C LEU A 586 -4.87 -11.42 35.34
N LYS A 587 -4.69 -10.84 36.54
CA LYS A 587 -5.79 -10.27 37.33
C LYS A 587 -5.63 -8.77 37.63
N SER A 588 -4.43 -8.28 37.94
CA SER A 588 -4.24 -6.91 38.45
C SER A 588 -4.72 -5.83 37.46
N TRP A 589 -4.66 -6.09 36.17
CA TRP A 589 -5.10 -5.20 35.08
C TRP A 589 -6.56 -5.39 34.66
N ARG A 590 -7.37 -6.12 35.47
CA ARG A 590 -8.81 -6.35 35.21
C ARG A 590 -9.70 -5.69 36.30
N TYR A 591 -9.28 -4.52 36.78
CA TYR A 591 -10.05 -3.74 37.76
C TYR A 591 -11.17 -2.91 37.13
#